data_515048b1c20d06e369038a3e4a8654a4
#
_entry.id   515048b1c20d06e369038a3e4a8654a4
#
_cell.length_a   1.000
_cell.length_b   1.000
_cell.length_c   1.000
_cell.angle_alpha   90.00
_cell.angle_beta   90.00
_cell.angle_gamma   90.00
#
_symmetry.space_group_name_H-M   'P 1'
#
loop_
_entity.id
_entity.type
_entity.pdbx_description
1 polymer ?
#
loop_
_entity_poly.entity_id
_entity_poly.type
_entity_poly.pdbx_seq_one_letter_code
_entity_poly.pdbx_strand_id
1 'polypeptide(L)'
;MASLPADRPLSAKSGRVKTARRLARRNSRAEQGLFLAEGAKALSEALHTGGVVEVFATEAASEQYAALRKAVDDAGVPWMLVDDGAVAALSGAVTPQGIVAVCRFLDVPLEQVLGQDRDQDRAPLVICADVRDPGNAGTVIRTADASGAGGVVLAGSSVDPYNDKTVRATVGSLWHLPLALHADAGEVVRLAQAAGFVVLAADGDGETDLFEAEASGLLGGQVAWLLGNEAWGLPDELAALADHRVSIPIYGRAESLNLSTAAAVCLYAGARRRV
;
A
#
# COMPACT_ATOMS: atom_id res chain seq x y z
N MET A 1 -38.15 18.06 -4.68
CA MET A 1 -36.79 17.90 -4.18
C MET A 1 -36.21 19.28 -3.99
N ALA A 2 -36.05 19.73 -2.75
CA ALA A 2 -35.49 21.05 -2.46
C ALA A 2 -34.00 21.04 -2.80
N SER A 3 -33.57 21.86 -3.76
CA SER A 3 -32.18 22.14 -4.04
C SER A 3 -31.59 22.82 -2.80
N LEU A 4 -30.57 22.18 -2.19
CA LEU A 4 -29.77 22.83 -1.15
C LEU A 4 -29.12 24.08 -1.77
N PRO A 5 -29.09 25.23 -1.04
CA PRO A 5 -28.38 26.40 -1.50
C PRO A 5 -26.91 26.05 -1.72
N ALA A 6 -26.40 26.32 -2.93
CA ALA A 6 -25.07 25.95 -3.42
C ALA A 6 -23.89 26.64 -2.71
N ASP A 7 -24.11 27.41 -1.65
CA ASP A 7 -23.11 28.36 -1.12
C ASP A 7 -22.63 28.13 0.33
N ARG A 8 -23.09 27.07 1.02
CA ARG A 8 -22.62 26.86 2.40
C ARG A 8 -21.80 25.57 2.51
N PRO A 9 -20.55 25.63 3.02
CA PRO A 9 -19.73 24.44 3.26
C PRO A 9 -20.46 23.43 4.17
N LEU A 10 -20.35 22.14 3.84
CA LEU A 10 -20.89 21.06 4.67
C LEU A 10 -20.11 20.96 5.98
N SER A 11 -20.82 20.83 7.10
CA SER A 11 -20.20 20.62 8.38
C SER A 11 -20.04 19.14 8.73
N ALA A 12 -19.27 18.84 9.78
CA ALA A 12 -19.13 17.49 10.35
C ALA A 12 -20.48 16.83 10.74
N LYS A 13 -21.55 17.64 10.89
CA LYS A 13 -22.91 17.15 11.20
C LYS A 13 -23.72 16.76 9.97
N SER A 14 -23.28 17.10 8.77
CA SER A 14 -23.98 16.75 7.53
C SER A 14 -24.05 15.23 7.33
N GLY A 15 -25.13 14.74 6.72
CA GLY A 15 -25.33 13.30 6.50
C GLY A 15 -24.22 12.71 5.63
N ARG A 16 -23.76 13.43 4.61
CA ARG A 16 -22.73 12.98 3.67
C ARG A 16 -21.37 12.82 4.36
N VAL A 17 -20.94 13.82 5.17
CA VAL A 17 -19.73 13.75 5.97
C VAL A 17 -19.79 12.62 7.00
N LYS A 18 -20.95 12.45 7.67
CA LYS A 18 -21.14 11.33 8.62
C LYS A 18 -21.03 9.96 7.94
N THR A 19 -21.54 9.82 6.72
CA THR A 19 -21.43 8.59 5.94
C THR A 19 -19.98 8.31 5.57
N ALA A 20 -19.26 9.28 5.00
CA ALA A 20 -17.84 9.14 4.67
C ALA A 20 -16.97 8.86 5.92
N ARG A 21 -17.25 9.50 7.05
CA ARG A 21 -16.53 9.26 8.32
C ARG A 21 -16.61 7.81 8.81
N ARG A 22 -17.67 7.05 8.46
CA ARG A 22 -17.77 5.64 8.84
C ARG A 22 -16.62 4.80 8.23
N LEU A 23 -16.06 5.23 7.11
CA LEU A 23 -14.91 4.58 6.45
C LEU A 23 -13.62 4.62 7.27
N ALA A 24 -13.57 5.37 8.37
CA ALA A 24 -12.50 5.24 9.36
C ALA A 24 -12.48 3.83 10.01
N ARG A 25 -13.61 3.10 9.98
CA ARG A 25 -13.74 1.76 10.56
C ARG A 25 -13.55 0.68 9.51
N ARG A 26 -12.70 -0.33 9.79
CA ARG A 26 -12.43 -1.46 8.88
C ARG A 26 -13.69 -2.13 8.35
N ASN A 27 -14.63 -2.46 9.24
CA ASN A 27 -15.88 -3.14 8.85
C ASN A 27 -16.69 -2.31 7.84
N SER A 28 -16.78 -0.99 8.05
CA SER A 28 -17.49 -0.10 7.11
C SER A 28 -16.79 0.01 5.76
N ARG A 29 -15.45 -0.03 5.76
CA ARG A 29 -14.68 -0.09 4.49
C ARG A 29 -14.95 -1.38 3.74
N ALA A 30 -14.84 -2.53 4.43
CA ALA A 30 -15.06 -3.83 3.82
C ALA A 30 -16.49 -4.00 3.27
N GLU A 31 -17.50 -3.49 4.01
CA GLU A 31 -18.91 -3.53 3.59
C GLU A 31 -19.17 -2.70 2.32
N GLN A 32 -18.50 -1.55 2.19
CA GLN A 32 -18.76 -0.61 1.10
C GLN A 32 -17.75 -0.72 -0.04
N GLY A 33 -16.62 -1.39 0.15
CA GLY A 33 -15.51 -1.39 -0.81
C GLY A 33 -14.90 -0.01 -1.03
N LEU A 34 -14.95 0.85 0.00
CA LEU A 34 -14.52 2.24 -0.06
C LEU A 34 -13.56 2.59 1.08
N PHE A 35 -12.68 3.56 0.85
CA PHE A 35 -11.77 4.08 1.87
C PHE A 35 -11.54 5.59 1.72
N LEU A 36 -10.91 6.20 2.73
CA LEU A 36 -10.53 7.61 2.72
C LEU A 36 -9.07 7.77 2.32
N ALA A 37 -8.83 8.66 1.37
CA ALA A 37 -7.49 9.06 0.95
C ALA A 37 -7.32 10.57 1.21
N GLU A 38 -6.37 10.92 2.09
CA GLU A 38 -6.10 12.28 2.49
C GLU A 38 -4.96 12.89 1.69
N GLY A 39 -5.14 14.14 1.27
CA GLY A 39 -4.11 14.97 0.66
C GLY A 39 -4.14 15.01 -0.86
N ALA A 40 -3.59 16.10 -1.40
CA ALA A 40 -3.60 16.37 -2.84
C ALA A 40 -2.83 15.32 -3.65
N LYS A 41 -1.71 14.80 -3.12
CA LYS A 41 -0.92 13.75 -3.80
C LYS A 41 -1.73 12.47 -3.95
N ALA A 42 -2.35 11.99 -2.87
CA ALA A 42 -3.18 10.79 -2.90
C ALA A 42 -4.37 10.94 -3.88
N LEU A 43 -5.07 12.09 -3.85
CA LEU A 43 -6.15 12.37 -4.79
C LEU A 43 -5.66 12.41 -6.25
N SER A 44 -4.50 13.02 -6.51
CA SER A 44 -3.91 13.05 -7.85
C SER A 44 -3.68 11.65 -8.41
N GLU A 45 -3.07 10.75 -7.61
CA GLU A 45 -2.82 9.37 -8.04
C GLU A 45 -4.13 8.58 -8.18
N ALA A 46 -5.07 8.77 -7.26
CA ALA A 46 -6.38 8.11 -7.31
C ALA A 46 -7.18 8.46 -8.56
N LEU A 47 -7.07 9.67 -9.07
CA LEU A 47 -7.76 10.10 -10.30
C LEU A 47 -7.30 9.32 -11.54
N HIS A 48 -6.02 8.97 -11.62
CA HIS A 48 -5.48 8.21 -12.75
C HIS A 48 -6.07 6.79 -12.84
N THR A 49 -6.52 6.22 -11.73
CA THR A 49 -7.14 4.89 -11.70
C THR A 49 -8.65 4.91 -11.90
N GLY A 50 -9.29 6.09 -11.92
CA GLY A 50 -10.75 6.23 -11.99
C GLY A 50 -11.50 5.78 -10.73
N GLY A 51 -10.77 5.52 -9.63
CA GLY A 51 -11.35 4.98 -8.38
C GLY A 51 -11.97 6.03 -7.44
N VAL A 52 -11.89 7.32 -7.75
CA VAL A 52 -12.43 8.41 -6.91
C VAL A 52 -13.94 8.48 -7.03
N VAL A 53 -14.64 8.47 -5.88
CA VAL A 53 -16.12 8.53 -5.80
C VAL A 53 -16.59 9.93 -5.51
N GLU A 54 -15.95 10.64 -4.58
CA GLU A 54 -16.24 12.02 -4.21
C GLU A 54 -15.05 12.64 -3.47
N VAL A 55 -14.97 13.95 -3.46
CA VAL A 55 -13.93 14.73 -2.79
C VAL A 55 -14.56 15.72 -1.81
N PHE A 56 -14.02 15.80 -0.62
CA PHE A 56 -14.33 16.81 0.40
C PHE A 56 -13.13 17.74 0.55
N ALA A 57 -13.33 19.04 0.35
CA ALA A 57 -12.26 20.02 0.44
C ALA A 57 -12.73 21.32 1.09
N THR A 58 -11.85 21.95 1.85
CA THR A 58 -12.07 23.31 2.35
C THR A 58 -11.97 24.32 1.22
N GLU A 59 -12.48 25.53 1.44
CA GLU A 59 -12.37 26.63 0.48
C GLU A 59 -10.89 26.94 0.19
N ALA A 60 -10.07 27.05 1.23
CA ALA A 60 -8.62 27.28 1.10
C ALA A 60 -7.92 26.18 0.30
N ALA A 61 -8.23 24.90 0.55
CA ALA A 61 -7.67 23.81 -0.24
C ALA A 61 -8.18 23.81 -1.69
N SER A 62 -9.44 24.21 -1.92
CA SER A 62 -10.01 24.32 -3.26
C SER A 62 -9.34 25.40 -4.09
N GLU A 63 -8.92 26.50 -3.47
CA GLU A 63 -8.14 27.56 -4.11
C GLU A 63 -6.70 27.12 -4.33
N GLN A 64 -6.05 26.57 -3.30
CA GLN A 64 -4.65 26.09 -3.35
C GLN A 64 -4.46 25.03 -4.43
N TYR A 65 -5.41 24.12 -4.60
CA TYR A 65 -5.35 23.00 -5.54
C TYR A 65 -6.34 23.15 -6.72
N ALA A 66 -6.49 24.39 -7.24
CA ALA A 66 -7.46 24.70 -8.31
C ALA A 66 -7.29 23.81 -9.56
N ALA A 67 -6.04 23.48 -9.93
CA ALA A 67 -5.77 22.57 -11.05
C ALA A 67 -6.28 21.14 -10.78
N LEU A 68 -6.11 20.65 -9.56
CA LEU A 68 -6.60 19.32 -9.16
C LEU A 68 -8.13 19.31 -9.07
N ARG A 69 -8.75 20.38 -8.56
CA ARG A 69 -10.20 20.56 -8.58
C ARG A 69 -10.74 20.48 -9.99
N LYS A 70 -10.11 21.20 -10.94
CA LYS A 70 -10.50 21.11 -12.34
C LYS A 70 -10.41 19.70 -12.90
N ALA A 71 -9.33 18.95 -12.59
CA ALA A 71 -9.19 17.57 -13.02
C ALA A 71 -10.29 16.64 -12.43
N VAL A 72 -10.70 16.87 -11.18
CA VAL A 72 -11.83 16.17 -10.55
C VAL A 72 -13.15 16.49 -11.25
N ASP A 73 -13.40 17.77 -11.56
CA ASP A 73 -14.59 18.22 -12.28
C ASP A 73 -14.61 17.63 -13.71
N ASP A 74 -13.50 17.64 -14.43
CA ASP A 74 -13.34 17.06 -15.78
C ASP A 74 -13.60 15.52 -15.76
N ALA A 75 -13.27 14.84 -14.66
CA ALA A 75 -13.57 13.42 -14.43
C ALA A 75 -15.03 13.15 -14.02
N GLY A 76 -15.86 14.18 -13.86
CA GLY A 76 -17.24 14.05 -13.42
C GLY A 76 -17.40 13.62 -11.95
N VAL A 77 -16.37 13.79 -11.13
CA VAL A 77 -16.38 13.42 -9.71
C VAL A 77 -16.91 14.59 -8.87
N PRO A 78 -17.84 14.36 -7.94
CA PRO A 78 -18.37 15.42 -7.07
C PRO A 78 -17.29 16.03 -6.18
N TRP A 79 -17.15 17.36 -6.22
CA TRP A 79 -16.32 18.15 -5.31
C TRP A 79 -17.21 18.88 -4.30
N MET A 80 -17.07 18.49 -3.01
CA MET A 80 -17.92 18.99 -1.92
C MET A 80 -17.15 19.99 -1.08
N LEU A 81 -17.62 21.24 -1.03
CA LEU A 81 -17.08 22.23 -0.09
C LEU A 81 -17.49 21.88 1.35
N VAL A 82 -16.52 21.87 2.23
CA VAL A 82 -16.69 21.52 3.66
C VAL A 82 -15.96 22.53 4.55
N ASP A 83 -16.40 22.62 5.82
CA ASP A 83 -15.66 23.36 6.83
C ASP A 83 -14.47 22.57 7.40
N ASP A 84 -13.57 23.27 8.11
CA ASP A 84 -12.38 22.65 8.73
C ASP A 84 -12.75 21.54 9.74
N GLY A 85 -13.88 21.69 10.43
CA GLY A 85 -14.39 20.69 11.35
C GLY A 85 -14.81 19.40 10.64
N ALA A 86 -15.33 19.50 9.42
CA ALA A 86 -15.66 18.34 8.60
C ALA A 86 -14.40 17.62 8.09
N VAL A 87 -13.40 18.37 7.62
CA VAL A 87 -12.11 17.77 7.22
C VAL A 87 -11.44 17.09 8.41
N ALA A 88 -11.36 17.75 9.57
CA ALA A 88 -10.82 17.16 10.79
C ALA A 88 -11.57 15.89 11.21
N ALA A 89 -12.88 15.81 10.95
CA ALA A 89 -13.67 14.61 11.23
C ALA A 89 -13.43 13.45 10.24
N LEU A 90 -12.97 13.73 9.03
CA LEU A 90 -12.65 12.76 7.98
C LEU A 90 -11.18 12.35 7.99
N SER A 91 -10.30 13.26 8.43
CA SER A 91 -8.85 13.03 8.46
C SER A 91 -8.43 12.25 9.71
N GLY A 92 -7.41 11.40 9.54
CA GLY A 92 -6.67 10.80 10.64
C GLY A 92 -5.35 11.52 10.95
N ALA A 93 -5.04 12.64 10.29
CA ALA A 93 -3.84 13.41 10.52
C ALA A 93 -4.02 14.44 11.65
N VAL A 94 -2.94 14.72 12.38
CA VAL A 94 -2.91 15.78 13.39
C VAL A 94 -3.12 17.16 12.75
N THR A 95 -2.57 17.35 11.56
CA THR A 95 -2.72 18.57 10.76
C THR A 95 -3.27 18.20 9.39
N PRO A 96 -4.60 18.23 9.18
CA PRO A 96 -5.21 17.89 7.91
C PRO A 96 -4.79 18.83 6.77
N GLN A 97 -4.62 18.28 5.57
CA GLN A 97 -4.27 19.06 4.37
C GLN A 97 -5.46 19.80 3.74
N GLY A 98 -6.63 19.74 4.36
CA GLY A 98 -7.83 20.41 3.86
C GLY A 98 -8.56 19.67 2.72
N ILE A 99 -8.10 18.48 2.32
CA ILE A 99 -8.67 17.69 1.22
C ILE A 99 -8.67 16.20 1.55
N VAL A 100 -9.82 15.54 1.36
CA VAL A 100 -10.02 14.09 1.57
C VAL A 100 -10.88 13.54 0.44
N ALA A 101 -10.43 12.47 -0.19
CA ALA A 101 -11.19 11.73 -1.21
C ALA A 101 -11.77 10.44 -0.64
N VAL A 102 -12.95 10.05 -1.13
CA VAL A 102 -13.50 8.70 -0.99
C VAL A 102 -13.10 7.93 -2.23
N CYS A 103 -12.41 6.82 -2.05
CA CYS A 103 -11.88 5.99 -3.13
C CYS A 103 -12.42 4.56 -3.04
N ARG A 104 -12.52 3.87 -4.18
CA ARG A 104 -12.81 2.43 -4.26
C ARG A 104 -11.59 1.62 -3.88
N PHE A 105 -11.80 0.41 -3.37
CA PHE A 105 -10.73 -0.56 -3.16
C PHE A 105 -9.97 -0.82 -4.47
N LEU A 106 -8.70 -1.15 -4.34
CA LEU A 106 -7.73 -1.30 -5.43
C LEU A 106 -7.18 -2.72 -5.52
N ASP A 107 -7.44 -3.56 -4.48
CA ASP A 107 -6.94 -4.92 -4.46
C ASP A 107 -7.54 -5.75 -5.59
N VAL A 108 -6.69 -6.61 -6.14
CA VAL A 108 -7.00 -7.51 -7.24
C VAL A 108 -6.85 -8.96 -6.78
N PRO A 109 -7.44 -9.93 -7.48
CA PRO A 109 -7.20 -11.35 -7.22
C PRO A 109 -5.70 -11.68 -7.25
N LEU A 110 -5.27 -12.61 -6.38
CA LEU A 110 -3.86 -13.01 -6.27
C LEU A 110 -3.31 -13.51 -7.62
N GLU A 111 -4.10 -14.24 -8.37
CA GLU A 111 -3.74 -14.76 -9.69
C GLU A 111 -3.36 -13.64 -10.67
N GLN A 112 -3.99 -12.48 -10.54
CA GLN A 112 -3.65 -11.32 -11.36
C GLN A 112 -2.29 -10.73 -10.95
N VAL A 113 -1.92 -10.77 -9.66
CA VAL A 113 -0.60 -10.35 -9.19
C VAL A 113 0.48 -11.33 -9.62
N LEU A 114 0.19 -12.64 -9.63
CA LEU A 114 1.13 -13.69 -10.00
C LEU A 114 1.25 -13.90 -11.51
N GLY A 115 0.15 -13.74 -12.26
CA GLY A 115 0.04 -14.12 -13.68
C GLY A 115 0.07 -12.97 -14.66
N GLN A 116 0.45 -11.74 -14.28
CA GLN A 116 0.50 -10.63 -15.20
C GLN A 116 1.47 -10.93 -16.36
N ASP A 117 0.99 -10.70 -17.60
CA ASP A 117 1.82 -10.52 -18.80
C ASP A 117 2.83 -9.40 -18.49
N ARG A 118 3.97 -9.80 -17.96
CA ARG A 118 5.01 -8.89 -17.53
C ARG A 118 5.94 -8.66 -18.70
N ASP A 119 5.77 -7.54 -19.39
CA ASP A 119 6.84 -6.98 -20.25
C ASP A 119 8.16 -6.78 -19.48
N GLN A 120 8.11 -7.01 -18.15
CA GLN A 120 9.24 -7.00 -17.22
C GLN A 120 9.36 -8.39 -16.56
N ASP A 121 9.83 -9.37 -17.29
CA ASP A 121 10.02 -10.78 -16.87
C ASP A 121 10.82 -11.00 -15.56
N ARG A 122 11.20 -9.94 -14.84
CA ARG A 122 12.07 -9.98 -13.67
C ARG A 122 11.67 -9.06 -12.53
N ALA A 123 10.49 -8.42 -12.57
CA ALA A 123 10.05 -7.57 -11.47
C ALA A 123 9.77 -8.42 -10.23
N PRO A 124 10.39 -8.12 -9.06
CA PRO A 124 10.18 -8.90 -7.85
C PRO A 124 8.76 -8.74 -7.34
N LEU A 125 8.27 -9.77 -6.68
CA LEU A 125 7.05 -9.74 -5.87
C LEU A 125 7.43 -9.48 -4.41
N VAL A 126 6.55 -8.83 -3.66
CA VAL A 126 6.68 -8.67 -2.21
C VAL A 126 5.51 -9.36 -1.51
N ILE A 127 5.80 -10.32 -0.64
CA ILE A 127 4.83 -11.04 0.18
C ILE A 127 5.04 -10.61 1.63
N CYS A 128 4.08 -9.93 2.22
CA CYS A 128 4.08 -9.52 3.61
C CYS A 128 3.24 -10.51 4.42
N ALA A 129 3.87 -11.32 5.26
CA ALA A 129 3.21 -12.30 6.12
C ALA A 129 2.99 -11.71 7.52
N ASP A 130 1.74 -11.52 7.91
CA ASP A 130 1.33 -10.99 9.23
C ASP A 130 1.94 -9.63 9.60
N VAL A 131 2.22 -8.77 8.64
CA VAL A 131 2.72 -7.41 8.87
C VAL A 131 1.60 -6.57 9.48
N ARG A 132 1.77 -6.09 10.72
CA ARG A 132 0.69 -5.46 11.51
C ARG A 132 0.82 -3.96 11.67
N ASP A 133 2.02 -3.41 11.57
CA ASP A 133 2.21 -1.96 11.66
C ASP A 133 1.84 -1.27 10.35
N PRO A 134 0.86 -0.34 10.36
CA PRO A 134 0.41 0.34 9.15
C PRO A 134 1.48 1.24 8.51
N GLY A 135 2.44 1.74 9.30
CA GLY A 135 3.57 2.51 8.81
C GLY A 135 4.55 1.64 8.02
N ASN A 136 4.88 0.45 8.56
CA ASN A 136 5.72 -0.52 7.88
C ASN A 136 5.07 -1.02 6.59
N ALA A 137 3.80 -1.44 6.65
CA ALA A 137 3.07 -1.90 5.45
C ALA A 137 3.06 -0.83 4.36
N GLY A 138 2.71 0.41 4.69
CA GLY A 138 2.70 1.50 3.73
C GLY A 138 4.10 1.84 3.19
N THR A 139 5.13 1.77 4.03
CA THR A 139 6.52 2.00 3.60
C THR A 139 7.03 0.86 2.72
N VAL A 140 6.65 -0.39 2.97
CA VAL A 140 6.96 -1.54 2.11
C VAL A 140 6.31 -1.35 0.73
N ILE A 141 5.02 -0.99 0.66
CA ILE A 141 4.34 -0.70 -0.61
C ILE A 141 5.06 0.41 -1.39
N ARG A 142 5.43 1.51 -0.70
CA ARG A 142 6.17 2.61 -1.31
C ARG A 142 7.56 2.18 -1.81
N THR A 143 8.26 1.35 -1.04
CA THR A 143 9.58 0.84 -1.43
C THR A 143 9.48 -0.13 -2.60
N ALA A 144 8.46 -0.98 -2.61
CA ALA A 144 8.17 -1.88 -3.73
C ALA A 144 7.96 -1.10 -5.02
N ASP A 145 7.14 -0.04 -5.00
CA ASP A 145 6.95 0.87 -6.12
C ASP A 145 8.29 1.50 -6.56
N ALA A 146 9.02 2.12 -5.63
CA ALA A 146 10.27 2.81 -5.93
C ALA A 146 11.37 1.88 -6.48
N SER A 147 11.35 0.60 -6.13
CA SER A 147 12.30 -0.41 -6.62
C SER A 147 11.86 -1.11 -7.92
N GLY A 148 10.68 -0.78 -8.44
CA GLY A 148 10.11 -1.41 -9.64
C GLY A 148 9.63 -2.83 -9.39
N ALA A 149 9.07 -3.12 -8.22
CA ALA A 149 8.41 -4.40 -7.95
C ALA A 149 7.14 -4.57 -8.79
N GLY A 150 6.79 -5.80 -9.13
CA GLY A 150 5.62 -6.12 -9.94
C GLY A 150 4.31 -6.19 -9.15
N GLY A 151 4.37 -6.19 -7.81
CA GLY A 151 3.18 -6.23 -6.96
C GLY A 151 3.50 -6.51 -5.51
N VAL A 152 2.49 -6.34 -4.66
CA VAL A 152 2.57 -6.61 -3.22
C VAL A 152 1.40 -7.50 -2.82
N VAL A 153 1.67 -8.50 -1.99
CA VAL A 153 0.65 -9.35 -1.36
C VAL A 153 0.69 -9.13 0.15
N LEU A 154 -0.42 -8.71 0.74
CA LEU A 154 -0.58 -8.68 2.19
C LEU A 154 -1.30 -9.96 2.61
N ALA A 155 -0.56 -10.88 3.22
CA ALA A 155 -1.04 -12.22 3.57
C ALA A 155 -1.23 -12.40 5.08
N GLY A 156 -2.02 -13.39 5.45
CA GLY A 156 -2.31 -13.73 6.84
C GLY A 156 -3.14 -12.66 7.55
N SER A 157 -2.73 -12.34 8.77
CA SER A 157 -3.36 -11.31 9.59
C SER A 157 -2.72 -9.92 9.39
N SER A 158 -2.26 -9.62 8.18
CA SER A 158 -1.67 -8.32 7.86
C SER A 158 -2.67 -7.18 8.04
N VAL A 159 -2.14 -5.99 8.28
CA VAL A 159 -2.92 -4.76 8.43
C VAL A 159 -3.71 -4.47 7.16
N ASP A 160 -4.88 -3.87 7.34
CA ASP A 160 -5.71 -3.38 6.24
C ASP A 160 -4.97 -2.27 5.47
N PRO A 161 -4.68 -2.45 4.16
CA PRO A 161 -3.99 -1.46 3.34
C PRO A 161 -4.75 -0.15 3.22
N TYR A 162 -6.06 -0.19 3.41
CA TYR A 162 -6.96 0.96 3.36
C TYR A 162 -7.12 1.68 4.71
N ASN A 163 -6.36 1.26 5.73
CA ASN A 163 -6.20 2.03 6.96
C ASN A 163 -5.56 3.40 6.62
N ASP A 164 -6.06 4.46 7.23
CA ASP A 164 -5.62 5.84 6.97
C ASP A 164 -4.11 6.06 7.16
N LYS A 165 -3.49 5.39 8.15
CA LYS A 165 -2.03 5.44 8.36
C LYS A 165 -1.28 4.73 7.25
N THR A 166 -1.77 3.56 6.79
CA THR A 166 -1.16 2.83 5.68
C THR A 166 -1.23 3.66 4.41
N VAL A 167 -2.42 4.15 4.06
CA VAL A 167 -2.63 4.99 2.86
C VAL A 167 -1.68 6.19 2.86
N ARG A 168 -1.57 6.93 3.99
CA ARG A 168 -0.63 8.05 4.08
C ARG A 168 0.83 7.64 3.94
N ALA A 169 1.23 6.51 4.54
CA ALA A 169 2.61 6.04 4.48
C ALA A 169 3.04 5.61 3.06
N THR A 170 2.10 5.21 2.20
CA THR A 170 2.40 4.89 0.79
C THR A 170 2.75 6.13 -0.05
N VAL A 171 2.34 7.33 0.36
CA VAL A 171 2.59 8.60 -0.37
C VAL A 171 2.16 8.54 -1.84
N GLY A 172 1.08 7.80 -2.15
CA GLY A 172 0.56 7.62 -3.51
C GLY A 172 0.91 6.30 -4.17
N SER A 173 1.94 5.58 -3.73
CA SER A 173 2.35 4.30 -4.33
C SER A 173 1.27 3.20 -4.26
N LEU A 174 0.26 3.37 -3.40
CA LEU A 174 -0.88 2.45 -3.33
C LEU A 174 -1.61 2.30 -4.67
N TRP A 175 -1.57 3.32 -5.53
CA TRP A 175 -2.23 3.34 -6.83
C TRP A 175 -1.33 2.91 -8.00
N HIS A 176 -0.04 2.67 -7.75
CA HIS A 176 0.93 2.36 -8.80
C HIS A 176 1.15 0.86 -8.99
N LEU A 177 0.92 0.07 -7.94
CA LEU A 177 1.20 -1.36 -7.92
C LEU A 177 -0.07 -2.19 -7.76
N PRO A 178 -0.17 -3.35 -8.44
CA PRO A 178 -1.18 -4.33 -8.09
C PRO A 178 -0.95 -4.83 -6.66
N LEU A 179 -2.03 -4.81 -5.89
CA LEU A 179 -2.07 -5.26 -4.51
C LEU A 179 -3.05 -6.43 -4.38
N ALA A 180 -2.64 -7.52 -3.74
CA ALA A 180 -3.55 -8.60 -3.38
C ALA A 180 -3.61 -8.80 -1.86
N LEU A 181 -4.76 -9.27 -1.40
CA LEU A 181 -5.00 -9.68 -0.01
C LEU A 181 -5.26 -11.17 0.01
N HIS A 182 -4.60 -11.90 0.92
CA HIS A 182 -4.79 -13.34 1.03
C HIS A 182 -4.77 -13.81 2.50
N ALA A 183 -5.64 -14.75 2.85
CA ALA A 183 -5.75 -15.20 4.24
C ALA A 183 -4.61 -16.11 4.70
N ASP A 184 -3.95 -16.82 3.78
CA ASP A 184 -2.91 -17.82 4.07
C ASP A 184 -1.60 -17.47 3.36
N ALA A 185 -0.58 -17.14 4.14
CA ALA A 185 0.75 -16.79 3.62
C ALA A 185 1.47 -18.01 3.01
N GLY A 186 1.29 -19.20 3.56
CA GLY A 186 1.89 -20.43 3.03
C GLY A 186 1.29 -20.81 1.67
N GLU A 187 -0.01 -20.57 1.47
CA GLU A 187 -0.64 -20.76 0.16
C GLU A 187 -0.09 -19.76 -0.86
N VAL A 188 0.10 -18.49 -0.48
CA VAL A 188 0.71 -17.46 -1.36
C VAL A 188 2.11 -17.89 -1.79
N VAL A 189 2.94 -18.41 -0.87
CA VAL A 189 4.29 -18.91 -1.19
C VAL A 189 4.21 -20.02 -2.25
N ARG A 190 3.37 -21.04 -2.03
CA ARG A 190 3.24 -22.16 -2.98
C ARG A 190 2.72 -21.72 -4.35
N LEU A 191 1.76 -20.79 -4.38
CA LEU A 191 1.24 -20.25 -5.63
C LEU A 191 2.26 -19.40 -6.38
N ALA A 192 3.09 -18.61 -5.66
CA ALA A 192 4.18 -17.85 -6.25
C ALA A 192 5.23 -18.80 -6.87
N GLN A 193 5.63 -19.87 -6.16
CA GLN A 193 6.53 -20.91 -6.68
C GLN A 193 5.95 -21.60 -7.92
N ALA A 194 4.67 -21.95 -7.89
CA ALA A 194 3.98 -22.54 -9.04
C ALA A 194 3.92 -21.59 -10.26
N ALA A 195 3.91 -20.27 -10.00
CA ALA A 195 4.00 -19.23 -11.03
C ALA A 195 5.44 -18.92 -11.49
N GLY A 196 6.44 -19.68 -11.01
CA GLY A 196 7.84 -19.58 -11.43
C GLY A 196 8.70 -18.60 -10.64
N PHE A 197 8.19 -18.07 -9.52
CA PHE A 197 9.01 -17.25 -8.62
C PHE A 197 9.93 -18.11 -7.76
N VAL A 198 11.17 -17.68 -7.59
CA VAL A 198 12.04 -18.14 -6.50
C VAL A 198 11.69 -17.33 -5.25
N VAL A 199 11.17 -18.00 -4.23
CA VAL A 199 10.75 -17.33 -2.99
C VAL A 199 11.93 -17.21 -2.03
N LEU A 200 12.25 -15.98 -1.63
CA LEU A 200 13.35 -15.62 -0.75
C LEU A 200 12.78 -15.12 0.58
N ALA A 201 12.94 -15.90 1.66
CA ALA A 201 12.57 -15.46 3.00
C ALA A 201 13.63 -14.50 3.56
N ALA A 202 13.24 -13.26 3.85
CA ALA A 202 14.11 -12.32 4.56
C ALA A 202 14.11 -12.69 6.06
N ASP A 203 15.18 -13.28 6.52
CA ASP A 203 15.31 -13.88 7.85
C ASP A 203 16.71 -13.61 8.43
N GLY A 204 16.78 -13.14 9.69
CA GLY A 204 18.05 -12.83 10.34
C GLY A 204 18.96 -14.05 10.51
N ASP A 205 18.37 -15.25 10.61
CA ASP A 205 19.07 -16.54 10.73
C ASP A 205 19.22 -17.26 9.38
N GLY A 206 19.02 -16.54 8.27
CA GLY A 206 19.13 -17.08 6.91
C GLY A 206 20.57 -17.56 6.60
N GLU A 207 20.66 -18.72 5.97
CA GLU A 207 21.94 -19.35 5.59
C GLU A 207 22.65 -18.68 4.42
N THR A 208 21.93 -17.84 3.64
CA THR A 208 22.50 -17.11 2.50
C THR A 208 22.62 -15.63 2.83
N ASP A 209 23.83 -15.08 2.75
CA ASP A 209 24.05 -13.65 2.87
C ASP A 209 23.46 -12.91 1.66
N LEU A 210 22.80 -11.76 1.88
CA LEU A 210 22.16 -10.96 0.81
C LEU A 210 23.14 -10.56 -0.29
N PHE A 211 24.36 -10.18 0.07
CA PHE A 211 25.37 -9.75 -0.91
C PHE A 211 25.96 -10.93 -1.67
N GLU A 212 26.04 -12.12 -1.04
CA GLU A 212 26.37 -13.35 -1.73
C GLU A 212 25.26 -13.77 -2.71
N ALA A 213 23.99 -13.65 -2.29
CA ALA A 213 22.84 -13.86 -3.17
C ALA A 213 22.84 -12.90 -4.37
N GLU A 214 23.21 -11.62 -4.16
CA GLU A 214 23.40 -10.67 -5.25
C GLU A 214 24.55 -11.10 -6.16
N ALA A 215 25.72 -11.45 -5.59
CA ALA A 215 26.91 -11.80 -6.36
C ALA A 215 26.72 -13.09 -7.19
N SER A 216 26.05 -14.09 -6.64
CA SER A 216 25.74 -15.36 -7.35
C SER A 216 24.72 -15.20 -8.48
N GLY A 217 24.00 -14.08 -8.55
CA GLY A 217 22.96 -13.86 -9.55
C GLY A 217 21.57 -14.32 -9.12
N LEU A 218 21.38 -14.85 -7.92
CA LEU A 218 20.09 -15.30 -7.39
C LEU A 218 19.01 -14.22 -7.47
N LEU A 219 19.38 -12.95 -7.21
CA LEU A 219 18.46 -11.82 -7.27
C LEU A 219 18.13 -11.31 -8.68
N GLY A 220 18.77 -11.86 -9.70
CA GLY A 220 18.58 -11.46 -11.10
C GLY A 220 17.41 -12.15 -11.80
N GLY A 221 16.78 -13.14 -11.17
CA GLY A 221 15.63 -13.88 -11.68
C GLY A 221 14.29 -13.32 -11.26
N GLN A 222 13.25 -14.10 -11.50
CA GLN A 222 11.89 -13.82 -11.03
C GLN A 222 11.79 -14.21 -9.55
N VAL A 223 11.99 -13.26 -8.65
CA VAL A 223 12.03 -13.51 -7.20
C VAL A 223 10.80 -12.94 -6.49
N ALA A 224 10.41 -13.61 -5.40
CA ALA A 224 9.41 -13.11 -4.46
C ALA A 224 10.03 -13.00 -3.07
N TRP A 225 10.07 -11.79 -2.51
CA TRP A 225 10.53 -11.56 -1.16
C TRP A 225 9.43 -11.84 -0.15
N LEU A 226 9.65 -12.81 0.73
CA LEU A 226 8.78 -13.12 1.87
C LEU A 226 9.29 -12.38 3.11
N LEU A 227 8.46 -11.45 3.60
CA LEU A 227 8.74 -10.60 4.76
C LEU A 227 7.82 -10.98 5.91
N GLY A 228 8.38 -11.18 7.11
CA GLY A 228 7.66 -11.59 8.30
C GLY A 228 7.10 -10.44 9.14
N ASN A 229 6.60 -10.79 10.31
CA ASN A 229 6.08 -9.84 11.29
C ASN A 229 7.21 -9.05 11.97
N GLU A 230 6.88 -7.82 12.41
CA GLU A 230 7.85 -6.89 13.03
C GLU A 230 8.39 -7.36 14.38
N ALA A 231 7.64 -8.20 15.10
CA ALA A 231 7.99 -8.61 16.46
C ALA A 231 8.64 -10.00 16.53
N TRP A 232 8.17 -10.94 15.68
CA TRP A 232 8.63 -12.35 15.74
C TRP A 232 9.18 -12.88 14.41
N GLY A 233 9.27 -12.02 13.38
CA GLY A 233 9.79 -12.44 12.08
C GLY A 233 8.88 -13.40 11.33
N LEU A 234 9.45 -14.37 10.66
CA LEU A 234 8.76 -15.46 9.99
C LEU A 234 8.69 -16.68 10.92
N PRO A 235 7.51 -17.32 11.08
CA PRO A 235 7.45 -18.65 11.71
C PRO A 235 8.32 -19.66 10.95
N ASP A 236 9.00 -20.56 11.66
CA ASP A 236 9.89 -21.56 11.05
C ASP A 236 9.21 -22.39 9.95
N GLU A 237 7.96 -22.78 10.18
CA GLU A 237 7.17 -23.52 9.20
C GLU A 237 6.94 -22.74 7.91
N LEU A 238 6.73 -21.42 8.00
CA LEU A 238 6.56 -20.57 6.83
C LEU A 238 7.89 -20.28 6.14
N ALA A 239 8.95 -19.99 6.91
CA ALA A 239 10.30 -19.78 6.38
C ALA A 239 10.82 -21.01 5.63
N ALA A 240 10.50 -22.22 6.11
CA ALA A 240 10.88 -23.49 5.47
C ALA A 240 10.17 -23.75 4.13
N LEU A 241 9.10 -23.02 3.79
CA LEU A 241 8.46 -23.10 2.47
C LEU A 241 9.22 -22.31 1.40
N ALA A 242 10.05 -21.34 1.79
CA ALA A 242 10.83 -20.55 0.86
C ALA A 242 11.95 -21.38 0.22
N ASP A 243 12.35 -21.01 -0.99
CA ASP A 243 13.45 -21.69 -1.69
C ASP A 243 14.81 -21.37 -1.07
N HIS A 244 14.95 -20.15 -0.51
CA HIS A 244 16.14 -19.73 0.23
C HIS A 244 15.74 -18.84 1.41
N ARG A 245 16.51 -18.93 2.51
CA ARG A 245 16.46 -17.99 3.62
C ARG A 245 17.65 -17.05 3.49
N VAL A 246 17.38 -15.75 3.37
CA VAL A 246 18.39 -14.73 3.07
C VAL A 246 18.52 -13.79 4.25
N SER A 247 19.72 -13.65 4.79
CA SER A 247 20.04 -12.75 5.88
C SER A 247 20.67 -11.45 5.36
N ILE A 248 20.30 -10.33 5.99
CA ILE A 248 20.99 -9.05 5.81
C ILE A 248 22.08 -8.96 6.87
N PRO A 249 23.36 -8.88 6.49
CA PRO A 249 24.45 -8.87 7.48
C PRO A 249 24.37 -7.60 8.35
N ILE A 250 24.49 -7.80 9.67
CA ILE A 250 24.50 -6.72 10.66
C ILE A 250 25.94 -6.52 11.13
N TYR A 251 26.55 -5.42 10.75
CA TYR A 251 27.94 -5.09 11.09
C TYR A 251 28.10 -4.38 12.44
N GLY A 252 27.00 -3.94 13.04
CA GLY A 252 26.96 -3.20 14.29
C GLY A 252 26.50 -4.05 15.47
N ARG A 253 25.88 -3.37 16.45
CA ARG A 253 25.35 -4.00 17.67
C ARG A 253 23.82 -4.19 17.66
N ALA A 254 23.16 -3.82 16.57
CA ALA A 254 21.73 -4.05 16.41
C ALA A 254 21.47 -5.55 16.22
N GLU A 255 20.37 -6.03 16.77
CA GLU A 255 19.95 -7.44 16.59
C GLU A 255 19.22 -7.64 15.25
N SER A 256 18.55 -6.61 14.75
CA SER A 256 17.78 -6.66 13.51
C SER A 256 17.58 -5.26 12.92
N LEU A 257 17.03 -5.21 11.70
CA LEU A 257 16.53 -4.01 11.06
C LEU A 257 15.00 -3.90 11.23
N ASN A 258 14.49 -2.67 11.21
CA ASN A 258 13.05 -2.47 11.02
C ASN A 258 12.60 -3.14 9.72
N LEU A 259 11.41 -3.74 9.71
CA LEU A 259 10.85 -4.49 8.58
C LEU A 259 10.91 -3.71 7.26
N SER A 260 10.46 -2.47 7.24
CA SER A 260 10.44 -1.68 6.01
C SER A 260 11.86 -1.29 5.54
N THR A 261 12.82 -1.17 6.47
CA THR A 261 14.23 -0.97 6.15
C THR A 261 14.82 -2.25 5.55
N ALA A 262 14.55 -3.42 6.12
CA ALA A 262 14.96 -4.70 5.57
C ALA A 262 14.40 -4.91 4.15
N ALA A 263 13.10 -4.63 3.97
CA ALA A 263 12.46 -4.67 2.65
C ALA A 263 13.17 -3.77 1.63
N ALA A 264 13.56 -2.55 2.03
CA ALA A 264 14.27 -1.63 1.15
C ALA A 264 15.64 -2.18 0.73
N VAL A 265 16.40 -2.72 1.66
CA VAL A 265 17.72 -3.30 1.38
C VAL A 265 17.60 -4.51 0.45
N CYS A 266 16.67 -5.44 0.72
CA CYS A 266 16.43 -6.61 -0.12
C CYS A 266 16.02 -6.24 -1.55
N LEU A 267 15.04 -5.34 -1.69
CA LEU A 267 14.49 -4.93 -2.99
C LEU A 267 15.53 -4.19 -3.84
N TYR A 268 16.30 -3.29 -3.23
CA TYR A 268 17.32 -2.52 -3.96
C TYR A 268 18.57 -3.33 -4.29
N ALA A 269 18.91 -4.37 -3.53
CA ALA A 269 19.97 -5.31 -3.91
C ALA A 269 19.65 -5.99 -5.27
N GLY A 270 18.39 -6.39 -5.48
CA GLY A 270 17.94 -6.95 -6.76
C GLY A 270 17.73 -5.92 -7.88
N ALA A 271 17.34 -4.68 -7.54
CA ALA A 271 17.03 -3.65 -8.53
C ALA A 271 18.24 -3.22 -9.37
N ARG A 272 19.45 -3.19 -8.78
CA ARG A 272 20.71 -2.81 -9.46
C ARG A 272 21.05 -3.65 -10.70
N ARG A 273 20.54 -4.89 -10.78
CA ARG A 273 20.83 -5.79 -11.90
C ARG A 273 19.81 -5.71 -13.05
N ARG A 274 18.80 -4.87 -12.89
CA ARG A 274 17.74 -4.69 -13.89
C ARG A 274 17.94 -3.44 -14.77
N VAL A 275 18.99 -2.68 -14.50
CA VAL A 275 19.39 -1.50 -15.27
C VAL A 275 20.49 -1.85 -16.26
#